data_e05240970088f374b41b00f9b52c2628
#
_entry.id   e05240970088f374b41b00f9b52c2628
#
_cell.length_a   1.000
_cell.length_b   1.000
_cell.length_c   1.000
_cell.angle_alpha   90.00
_cell.angle_beta   90.00
_cell.angle_gamma   90.00
#
_symmetry.space_group_name_H-M   'P 1'
#
loop_
_entity.id
_entity.type
_entity.pdbx_description
1 polymer ?
#
loop_
_entity_poly.entity_id
_entity_poly.type
_entity_poly.pdbx_seq_one_letter_code
_entity_poly.pdbx_strand_id
1 'polypeptide(L)'
;MRIIAFTLGLALGSGVAVLAQSADQPATAQPTDYPAVQIAGLWWMQENLSVTRYQNGDSIPDGTADHPAWVQLSTGAWAYPDSQAALRSSFGLLYNWHAVNDPRGLCPTGWRLPTHDEWTALTHALGGETKAGADLKARQGWLPAGFRSSDGTYGGLGAYAYWWSSTASGINGAWGRFVDGTQSGIFMMDGYKRSAFSVRCVAKR
;
A
#
# COMPACT_ATOMS: atom_id res chain seq x y z
N MET A 1 -64.59 -61.86 -20.34
CA MET A 1 -64.78 -60.67 -19.51
C MET A 1 -63.38 -60.24 -19.01
N ARG A 2 -62.77 -59.19 -19.65
CA ARG A 2 -61.39 -58.77 -19.35
C ARG A 2 -61.43 -57.65 -18.33
N ILE A 3 -60.72 -57.83 -17.21
CA ILE A 3 -60.52 -56.82 -16.16
C ILE A 3 -59.29 -56.01 -16.49
N ILE A 4 -59.46 -54.69 -16.69
CA ILE A 4 -58.40 -53.77 -16.90
C ILE A 4 -57.99 -53.21 -15.54
N ALA A 5 -56.76 -53.45 -15.11
CA ALA A 5 -56.20 -52.84 -13.91
C ALA A 5 -55.51 -51.51 -14.28
N PHE A 6 -55.96 -50.41 -13.64
CA PHE A 6 -55.31 -49.14 -13.69
C PHE A 6 -54.17 -49.09 -12.65
N THR A 7 -52.95 -48.95 -13.12
CA THR A 7 -51.79 -48.65 -12.27
C THR A 7 -51.61 -47.13 -12.16
N LEU A 8 -51.73 -46.65 -10.91
CA LEU A 8 -51.47 -45.25 -10.56
C LEU A 8 -49.98 -45.04 -10.43
N GLY A 9 -49.36 -44.30 -11.37
CA GLY A 9 -47.96 -43.96 -11.33
C GLY A 9 -47.72 -42.78 -10.37
N LEU A 10 -46.94 -43.02 -9.29
CA LEU A 10 -46.46 -41.99 -8.39
C LEU A 10 -45.24 -41.31 -9.04
N ALA A 11 -45.33 -40.06 -9.42
CA ALA A 11 -44.19 -39.23 -9.86
C ALA A 11 -43.45 -38.74 -8.63
N LEU A 12 -42.29 -39.31 -8.37
CA LEU A 12 -41.31 -38.80 -7.41
C LEU A 12 -40.61 -37.56 -8.03
N GLY A 13 -40.99 -36.40 -7.57
CA GLY A 13 -40.29 -35.16 -7.88
C GLY A 13 -38.88 -35.13 -7.25
N SER A 14 -37.85 -35.30 -8.08
CA SER A 14 -36.45 -35.11 -7.65
C SER A 14 -36.19 -33.63 -7.45
N GLY A 15 -36.32 -33.19 -6.19
CA GLY A 15 -35.83 -31.86 -5.80
C GLY A 15 -34.30 -31.82 -5.92
N VAL A 16 -33.79 -31.16 -6.92
CA VAL A 16 -32.36 -30.82 -7.01
C VAL A 16 -32.10 -29.74 -5.96
N ALA A 17 -31.48 -30.13 -4.84
CA ALA A 17 -30.94 -29.20 -3.87
C ALA A 17 -29.76 -28.45 -4.59
N VAL A 18 -29.96 -27.20 -4.96
CA VAL A 18 -28.88 -26.31 -5.34
C VAL A 18 -28.10 -26.02 -4.09
N LEU A 19 -27.01 -26.78 -3.88
CA LEU A 19 -25.99 -26.43 -2.92
C LEU A 19 -25.39 -25.11 -3.40
N ALA A 20 -25.68 -24.03 -2.68
CA ALA A 20 -24.95 -22.78 -2.82
C ALA A 20 -23.49 -23.08 -2.50
N GLN A 21 -22.68 -23.25 -3.53
CA GLN A 21 -21.23 -23.21 -3.41
C GLN A 21 -20.90 -21.81 -2.93
N SER A 22 -20.50 -21.66 -1.66
CA SER A 22 -19.71 -20.53 -1.23
C SER A 22 -18.49 -20.53 -2.12
N ALA A 23 -18.41 -19.57 -3.03
CA ALA A 23 -17.22 -19.35 -3.83
C ALA A 23 -16.10 -19.03 -2.84
N ASP A 24 -15.32 -20.04 -2.52
CA ASP A 24 -13.99 -19.93 -1.95
C ASP A 24 -13.18 -19.21 -3.04
N GLN A 25 -13.14 -17.88 -2.95
CA GLN A 25 -12.41 -17.08 -3.93
C GLN A 25 -10.94 -17.45 -3.73
N PRO A 26 -10.26 -18.04 -4.72
CA PRO A 26 -8.89 -18.49 -4.53
C PRO A 26 -8.07 -17.31 -4.05
N ALA A 27 -7.27 -17.52 -3.00
CA ALA A 27 -6.28 -16.56 -2.56
C ALA A 27 -5.55 -16.06 -3.80
N THR A 28 -5.64 -14.75 -4.11
CA THR A 28 -5.04 -14.19 -5.32
C THR A 28 -3.59 -14.63 -5.38
N ALA A 29 -3.18 -15.23 -6.51
CA ALA A 29 -1.81 -15.68 -6.70
C ALA A 29 -0.84 -14.53 -6.40
N GLN A 30 0.33 -14.85 -5.82
CA GLN A 30 1.34 -13.85 -5.52
C GLN A 30 1.70 -13.08 -6.81
N PRO A 31 1.68 -11.75 -6.79
CA PRO A 31 2.19 -10.97 -7.91
C PRO A 31 3.68 -11.29 -8.17
N THR A 32 4.06 -11.51 -9.43
CA THR A 32 5.41 -11.96 -9.79
C THR A 32 6.39 -10.82 -10.09
N ASP A 33 5.88 -9.60 -10.34
CA ASP A 33 6.67 -8.47 -10.84
C ASP A 33 7.46 -7.75 -9.73
N TYR A 34 7.04 -7.92 -8.48
CA TYR A 34 7.67 -7.30 -7.31
C TYR A 34 7.68 -8.28 -6.14
N PRO A 35 8.77 -8.35 -5.36
CA PRO A 35 8.77 -9.10 -4.10
C PRO A 35 7.62 -8.63 -3.20
N ALA A 36 6.79 -9.56 -2.77
CA ALA A 36 5.59 -9.25 -2.00
C ALA A 36 5.34 -10.24 -0.87
N VAL A 37 4.65 -9.77 0.18
CA VAL A 37 4.22 -10.55 1.33
C VAL A 37 2.73 -10.35 1.56
N GLN A 38 2.02 -11.42 1.91
CA GLN A 38 0.59 -11.32 2.23
C GLN A 38 0.41 -10.95 3.70
N ILE A 39 -0.29 -9.84 3.96
CA ILE A 39 -0.66 -9.38 5.31
C ILE A 39 -2.10 -8.86 5.25
N ALA A 40 -2.94 -9.25 6.20
CA ALA A 40 -4.36 -8.87 6.26
C ALA A 40 -5.13 -9.12 4.95
N GLY A 41 -4.83 -10.22 4.25
CA GLY A 41 -5.49 -10.59 3.00
C GLY A 41 -5.05 -9.82 1.75
N LEU A 42 -4.08 -8.90 1.87
CA LEU A 42 -3.50 -8.14 0.76
C LEU A 42 -2.05 -8.51 0.52
N TRP A 43 -1.62 -8.48 -0.74
CA TRP A 43 -0.21 -8.56 -1.09
C TRP A 43 0.42 -7.17 -1.00
N TRP A 44 1.42 -7.01 -0.15
CA TRP A 44 2.20 -5.80 0.07
C TRP A 44 3.57 -5.94 -0.56
N MET A 45 4.04 -4.93 -1.29
CA MET A 45 5.45 -4.89 -1.72
C MET A 45 6.37 -5.01 -0.52
N GLN A 46 7.45 -5.77 -0.62
CA GLN A 46 8.47 -5.87 0.42
C GLN A 46 9.46 -4.71 0.40
N GLU A 47 9.55 -4.00 -0.72
CA GLU A 47 10.44 -2.86 -0.91
C GLU A 47 9.66 -1.55 -1.04
N ASN A 48 10.29 -0.44 -0.72
CA ASN A 48 9.74 0.87 -1.00
C ASN A 48 9.77 1.16 -2.51
N LEU A 49 8.76 1.83 -3.00
CA LEU A 49 8.64 2.21 -4.41
C LEU A 49 9.82 3.08 -4.84
N SER A 50 10.30 2.86 -6.07
CA SER A 50 11.49 3.55 -6.62
C SER A 50 11.27 4.01 -8.07
N VAL A 51 10.02 4.36 -8.45
CA VAL A 51 9.69 4.80 -9.81
C VAL A 51 9.87 6.31 -9.96
N THR A 52 10.27 6.73 -11.17
CA THR A 52 10.41 8.14 -11.54
C THR A 52 9.42 8.56 -12.62
N ARG A 53 8.47 7.66 -12.94
CA ARG A 53 7.39 7.87 -13.91
C ARG A 53 6.08 7.38 -13.37
N TYR A 54 4.99 8.03 -13.75
CA TYR A 54 3.63 7.57 -13.57
C TYR A 54 3.30 6.39 -14.49
N GLN A 55 2.18 5.71 -14.25
CA GLN A 55 1.75 4.56 -15.06
C GLN A 55 1.58 4.88 -16.56
N ASN A 56 1.21 6.11 -16.89
CA ASN A 56 1.06 6.56 -18.28
C ASN A 56 2.41 6.90 -18.97
N GLY A 57 3.54 6.77 -18.26
CA GLY A 57 4.88 7.06 -18.76
C GLY A 57 5.38 8.49 -18.55
N ASP A 58 4.53 9.41 -18.08
CA ASP A 58 4.94 10.78 -17.76
C ASP A 58 5.99 10.81 -16.66
N SER A 59 6.97 11.68 -16.78
CA SER A 59 7.99 11.84 -15.75
C SER A 59 7.41 12.51 -14.50
N ILE A 60 7.81 12.00 -13.33
CA ILE A 60 7.61 12.66 -12.04
C ILE A 60 8.82 13.57 -11.82
N PRO A 61 8.66 14.86 -11.53
CA PRO A 61 9.77 15.77 -11.28
C PRO A 61 10.70 15.30 -10.17
N ASP A 62 12.00 15.43 -10.38
CA ASP A 62 13.03 15.29 -9.34
C ASP A 62 13.12 16.58 -8.54
N GLY A 63 12.70 16.52 -7.29
CA GLY A 63 12.78 17.67 -6.36
C GLY A 63 13.97 17.61 -5.42
N THR A 64 14.90 16.65 -5.57
CA THR A 64 15.93 16.34 -4.57
C THR A 64 16.76 17.56 -4.16
N ALA A 65 17.29 18.30 -5.13
CA ALA A 65 18.30 19.33 -4.89
C ALA A 65 17.73 20.71 -4.60
N ASP A 66 16.48 20.98 -4.98
CA ASP A 66 15.91 22.34 -4.94
C ASP A 66 15.03 22.54 -3.70
N HIS A 67 15.64 23.05 -2.64
CA HIS A 67 14.94 23.40 -1.39
C HIS A 67 13.93 24.54 -1.59
N PRO A 68 14.26 25.67 -2.21
CA PRO A 68 13.30 26.75 -2.45
C PRO A 68 12.10 26.35 -3.31
N ALA A 69 12.33 25.55 -4.36
CA ALA A 69 11.25 25.07 -5.19
C ALA A 69 10.36 24.06 -4.45
N TRP A 70 10.94 23.21 -3.58
CA TRP A 70 10.17 22.23 -2.82
C TRP A 70 9.05 22.84 -1.99
N VAL A 71 9.31 23.93 -1.29
CA VAL A 71 8.30 24.59 -0.42
C VAL A 71 7.13 25.21 -1.19
N GLN A 72 7.28 25.38 -2.49
CA GLN A 72 6.23 25.91 -3.38
C GLN A 72 5.49 24.82 -4.16
N LEU A 73 5.87 23.53 -4.02
CA LEU A 73 5.27 22.44 -4.79
C LEU A 73 3.79 22.29 -4.50
N SER A 74 3.00 22.31 -5.55
CA SER A 74 1.59 21.93 -5.59
C SER A 74 1.32 20.73 -6.53
N THR A 75 2.39 20.17 -7.10
CA THR A 75 2.36 19.02 -8.03
C THR A 75 3.22 17.88 -7.49
N GLY A 76 3.06 16.70 -8.10
CA GLY A 76 3.83 15.51 -7.73
C GLY A 76 5.33 15.69 -7.95
N ALA A 77 6.12 15.24 -6.98
CA ALA A 77 7.57 15.16 -7.06
C ALA A 77 8.10 14.00 -6.21
N TRP A 78 9.30 13.56 -6.55
CA TRP A 78 10.07 12.60 -5.75
C TRP A 78 11.40 13.21 -5.31
N ALA A 79 12.03 12.59 -4.30
CA ALA A 79 13.37 12.95 -3.84
C ALA A 79 14.13 11.69 -3.38
N TYR A 80 15.47 11.75 -3.43
CA TYR A 80 16.28 10.72 -2.80
C TYR A 80 16.24 10.86 -1.28
N PRO A 81 16.28 9.72 -0.52
CA PRO A 81 16.50 9.76 0.92
C PRO A 81 17.77 10.58 1.24
N ASP A 82 17.64 11.50 2.19
CA ASP A 82 18.74 12.37 2.64
C ASP A 82 19.51 13.06 1.50
N SER A 83 18.83 13.37 0.39
CA SER A 83 19.41 13.96 -0.84
C SER A 83 20.53 13.11 -1.51
N GLN A 84 20.62 11.81 -1.20
CA GLN A 84 21.71 10.95 -1.65
C GLN A 84 21.21 9.90 -2.67
N ALA A 85 21.61 10.04 -3.93
CA ALA A 85 21.23 9.11 -5.02
C ALA A 85 21.65 7.64 -4.74
N ALA A 86 22.78 7.44 -4.05
CA ALA A 86 23.28 6.13 -3.70
C ALA A 86 22.33 5.33 -2.77
N LEU A 87 21.46 6.02 -2.03
CA LEU A 87 20.51 5.40 -1.11
C LEU A 87 19.26 4.82 -1.81
N ARG A 88 19.03 5.16 -3.09
CA ARG A 88 17.88 4.69 -3.86
C ARG A 88 17.75 3.16 -3.90
N SER A 89 18.87 2.46 -4.11
CA SER A 89 18.85 0.99 -4.21
C SER A 89 18.44 0.30 -2.91
N SER A 90 18.74 0.92 -1.76
CA SER A 90 18.44 0.35 -0.44
C SER A 90 17.11 0.81 0.14
N PHE A 91 16.71 2.06 -0.12
CA PHE A 91 15.58 2.69 0.55
C PHE A 91 14.43 3.08 -0.39
N GLY A 92 14.59 2.96 -1.71
CA GLY A 92 13.63 3.47 -2.68
C GLY A 92 13.69 5.00 -2.79
N LEU A 93 12.55 5.62 -3.12
CA LEU A 93 12.40 7.06 -3.23
C LEU A 93 11.36 7.58 -2.23
N LEU A 94 11.48 8.87 -1.91
CA LEU A 94 10.49 9.61 -1.15
C LEU A 94 9.58 10.37 -2.13
N TYR A 95 8.27 10.37 -1.91
CA TYR A 95 7.29 11.04 -2.77
C TYR A 95 6.47 12.01 -1.95
N ASN A 96 6.19 13.20 -2.49
CA ASN A 96 5.17 14.05 -1.88
C ASN A 96 3.77 13.47 -2.15
N TRP A 97 2.78 13.86 -1.36
CA TRP A 97 1.43 13.30 -1.50
C TRP A 97 0.72 13.72 -2.79
N HIS A 98 1.17 14.79 -3.45
CA HIS A 98 0.66 15.16 -4.76
C HIS A 98 1.03 14.10 -5.82
N ALA A 99 2.22 13.47 -5.72
CA ALA A 99 2.58 12.33 -6.57
C ALA A 99 1.78 11.07 -6.20
N VAL A 100 1.52 10.86 -4.89
CA VAL A 100 0.74 9.73 -4.37
C VAL A 100 -0.70 9.75 -4.90
N ASN A 101 -1.33 10.91 -4.97
CA ASN A 101 -2.73 11.09 -5.35
C ASN A 101 -2.92 11.54 -6.81
N ASP A 102 -1.87 11.47 -7.62
CA ASP A 102 -1.94 11.87 -9.02
C ASP A 102 -2.78 10.87 -9.83
N PRO A 103 -3.76 11.34 -10.63
CA PRO A 103 -4.66 10.47 -11.41
C PRO A 103 -3.93 9.62 -12.46
N ARG A 104 -2.70 9.99 -12.86
CA ARG A 104 -1.83 9.21 -13.75
C ARG A 104 -1.34 7.91 -13.12
N GLY A 105 -1.48 7.75 -11.78
CA GLY A 105 -1.15 6.56 -11.02
C GLY A 105 0.35 6.44 -10.71
N LEU A 106 0.69 6.39 -9.42
CA LEU A 106 2.08 6.27 -8.95
C LEU A 106 2.55 4.81 -8.90
N CYS A 107 1.74 3.90 -8.37
CA CYS A 107 2.08 2.48 -8.29
C CYS A 107 2.08 1.82 -9.66
N PRO A 108 2.93 0.81 -9.93
CA PRO A 108 2.95 0.09 -11.19
C PRO A 108 1.61 -0.57 -11.55
N THR A 109 1.45 -0.96 -12.81
CA THR A 109 0.24 -1.67 -13.28
C THR A 109 0.00 -2.92 -12.43
N GLY A 110 -1.24 -3.17 -12.03
CA GLY A 110 -1.60 -4.27 -11.11
C GLY A 110 -1.49 -3.89 -9.64
N TRP A 111 -0.84 -2.77 -9.31
CA TRP A 111 -0.65 -2.28 -7.95
C TRP A 111 -1.37 -0.95 -7.72
N ARG A 112 -1.63 -0.63 -6.46
CA ARG A 112 -2.20 0.65 -6.02
C ARG A 112 -1.67 1.04 -4.66
N LEU A 113 -1.89 2.26 -4.27
CA LEU A 113 -1.61 2.72 -2.92
C LEU A 113 -2.57 2.09 -1.91
N PRO A 114 -2.10 1.72 -0.72
CA PRO A 114 -2.97 1.30 0.37
C PRO A 114 -3.74 2.49 0.94
N THR A 115 -4.98 2.24 1.35
CA THR A 115 -5.78 3.21 2.10
C THR A 115 -5.34 3.29 3.56
N HIS A 116 -5.87 4.29 4.30
CA HIS A 116 -5.71 4.38 5.74
C HIS A 116 -6.22 3.13 6.47
N ASP A 117 -7.38 2.61 6.07
CA ASP A 117 -8.01 1.44 6.68
C ASP A 117 -7.22 0.16 6.41
N GLU A 118 -6.61 0.02 5.23
CA GLU A 118 -5.75 -1.12 4.91
C GLU A 118 -4.45 -1.11 5.73
N TRP A 119 -3.86 0.06 5.98
CA TRP A 119 -2.76 0.21 6.93
C TRP A 119 -3.20 -0.16 8.37
N THR A 120 -4.42 0.20 8.76
CA THR A 120 -4.99 -0.17 10.05
C THR A 120 -5.18 -1.68 10.14
N ALA A 121 -5.73 -2.32 9.10
CA ALA A 121 -5.89 -3.78 9.05
C ALA A 121 -4.53 -4.50 9.12
N LEU A 122 -3.50 -4.01 8.40
CA LEU A 122 -2.12 -4.51 8.52
C LEU A 122 -1.63 -4.42 9.97
N THR A 123 -1.78 -3.26 10.59
CA THR A 123 -1.35 -3.01 11.98
C THR A 123 -1.99 -4.01 12.94
N HIS A 124 -3.30 -4.23 12.82
CA HIS A 124 -4.02 -5.22 13.65
C HIS A 124 -3.52 -6.64 13.42
N ALA A 125 -3.31 -7.04 12.16
CA ALA A 125 -2.82 -8.38 11.82
C ALA A 125 -1.41 -8.67 12.35
N LEU A 126 -0.59 -7.63 12.55
CA LEU A 126 0.75 -7.72 13.12
C LEU A 126 0.79 -7.52 14.66
N GLY A 127 -0.34 -7.64 15.34
CA GLY A 127 -0.42 -7.62 16.80
C GLY A 127 -0.73 -6.25 17.42
N GLY A 128 -1.21 -5.30 16.60
CA GLY A 128 -1.66 -3.98 17.04
C GLY A 128 -0.54 -2.93 17.10
N GLU A 129 -0.93 -1.70 17.41
CA GLU A 129 -0.06 -0.52 17.32
C GLU A 129 1.24 -0.65 18.13
N THR A 130 1.22 -1.32 19.27
CA THR A 130 2.39 -1.45 20.16
C THR A 130 3.41 -2.49 19.73
N LYS A 131 3.06 -3.42 18.82
CA LYS A 131 3.91 -4.56 18.40
C LYS A 131 4.23 -4.58 16.92
N ALA A 132 3.34 -4.08 16.08
CA ALA A 132 3.43 -4.21 14.63
C ALA A 132 4.72 -3.63 14.05
N GLY A 133 5.29 -2.59 14.65
CA GLY A 133 6.54 -1.99 14.21
C GLY A 133 7.75 -2.90 14.37
N ALA A 134 7.80 -3.72 15.43
CA ALA A 134 8.88 -4.70 15.60
C ALA A 134 8.83 -5.78 14.52
N ASP A 135 7.63 -6.27 14.18
CA ASP A 135 7.44 -7.26 13.13
C ASP A 135 7.79 -6.69 11.74
N LEU A 136 7.42 -5.45 11.47
CA LEU A 136 7.79 -4.76 10.22
C LEU A 136 9.31 -4.58 10.08
N LYS A 137 10.00 -4.21 11.15
CA LYS A 137 11.46 -4.05 11.16
C LYS A 137 12.20 -5.37 10.92
N ALA A 138 11.66 -6.48 11.39
CA ALA A 138 12.24 -7.81 11.16
C ALA A 138 12.08 -8.29 9.72
N ARG A 139 11.18 -7.71 8.92
CA ARG A 139 10.93 -8.08 7.53
C ARG A 139 11.89 -7.34 6.59
N GLN A 140 12.41 -8.05 5.58
CA GLN A 140 13.25 -7.43 4.55
C GLN A 140 12.51 -6.28 3.84
N GLY A 141 13.26 -5.23 3.51
CA GLY A 141 12.75 -4.09 2.77
C GLY A 141 11.97 -3.05 3.59
N TRP A 142 11.70 -3.27 4.88
CA TRP A 142 11.04 -2.29 5.76
C TRP A 142 12.06 -1.39 6.46
N LEU A 143 12.98 -0.82 5.69
CA LEU A 143 14.10 -0.02 6.19
C LEU A 143 13.73 1.44 6.44
N PRO A 144 14.33 2.09 7.44
CA PRO A 144 14.04 3.48 7.82
C PRO A 144 14.69 4.47 6.83
N ALA A 145 13.95 4.85 5.80
CA ALA A 145 14.37 5.80 4.77
C ALA A 145 14.35 7.27 5.21
N GLY A 146 13.86 7.55 6.42
CA GLY A 146 13.62 8.91 6.87
C GLY A 146 12.48 9.60 6.11
N PHE A 147 12.56 10.92 6.01
CA PHE A 147 11.58 11.77 5.37
C PHE A 147 12.21 13.04 4.78
N ARG A 148 11.46 13.72 3.93
CA ARG A 148 11.67 15.13 3.61
C ARG A 148 10.48 15.94 4.11
N SER A 149 10.74 16.96 4.90
CA SER A 149 9.72 17.84 5.45
C SER A 149 9.09 18.75 4.40
N SER A 150 7.94 19.34 4.70
CA SER A 150 7.27 20.32 3.84
C SER A 150 8.09 21.61 3.64
N ASP A 151 9.04 21.91 4.53
CA ASP A 151 9.99 23.00 4.39
C ASP A 151 11.23 22.64 3.56
N GLY A 152 11.29 21.39 3.04
CA GLY A 152 12.36 20.90 2.20
C GLY A 152 13.54 20.26 2.95
N THR A 153 13.59 20.31 4.26
CA THR A 153 14.64 19.66 5.07
C THR A 153 14.48 18.15 5.11
N TYR A 154 15.61 17.44 5.21
CA TYR A 154 15.64 15.99 5.39
C TYR A 154 15.85 15.61 6.84
N GLY A 155 15.38 14.43 7.23
CA GLY A 155 15.62 13.91 8.58
C GLY A 155 15.26 12.43 8.72
N GLY A 156 15.71 11.85 9.84
CA GLY A 156 15.30 10.54 10.30
C GLY A 156 15.84 9.34 9.52
N LEU A 157 16.80 9.52 8.60
CA LEU A 157 17.45 8.40 7.91
C LEU A 157 18.09 7.46 8.95
N GLY A 158 17.85 6.16 8.82
CA GLY A 158 18.32 5.15 9.76
C GLY A 158 17.54 5.06 11.08
N ALA A 159 16.72 6.07 11.41
CA ALA A 159 15.96 6.13 12.65
C ALA A 159 14.45 5.94 12.46
N TYR A 160 13.89 6.49 11.39
CA TYR A 160 12.45 6.47 11.14
C TYR A 160 12.11 5.97 9.74
N ALA A 161 11.04 5.19 9.64
CA ALA A 161 10.39 4.83 8.39
C ALA A 161 9.01 5.46 8.34
N TYR A 162 8.70 6.20 7.27
CA TYR A 162 7.40 6.83 7.03
C TYR A 162 6.79 6.33 5.73
N TRP A 163 5.48 6.07 5.74
CA TRP A 163 4.76 5.65 4.53
C TRP A 163 3.44 6.39 4.39
N TRP A 164 3.18 6.85 3.18
CA TRP A 164 1.89 7.41 2.82
C TRP A 164 0.78 6.36 2.73
N SER A 165 -0.44 6.79 3.03
CA SER A 165 -1.67 6.19 2.52
C SER A 165 -2.24 7.03 1.38
N SER A 166 -3.19 6.47 0.61
CA SER A 166 -3.95 7.21 -0.40
C SER A 166 -5.05 8.10 0.18
N THR A 167 -5.25 8.10 1.50
CA THR A 167 -6.36 8.78 2.17
C THR A 167 -5.94 10.16 2.65
N ALA A 168 -6.57 11.22 2.16
CA ALA A 168 -6.39 12.57 2.68
C ALA A 168 -6.96 12.67 4.10
N SER A 169 -6.32 13.44 4.97
CA SER A 169 -6.84 13.80 6.29
C SER A 169 -7.56 15.15 6.26
N GLY A 170 -7.27 15.98 5.25
CA GLY A 170 -7.85 17.31 5.08
C GLY A 170 -7.31 18.00 3.82
N ILE A 171 -7.48 19.31 3.76
CA ILE A 171 -7.05 20.12 2.60
C ILE A 171 -5.54 20.01 2.42
N ASN A 172 -4.75 20.16 3.49
CA ASN A 172 -3.29 20.22 3.45
C ASN A 172 -2.61 18.95 3.96
N GLY A 173 -3.35 18.00 4.52
CA GLY A 173 -2.85 16.78 5.17
C GLY A 173 -3.30 15.48 4.50
N ALA A 174 -2.54 14.42 4.78
CA ALA A 174 -2.89 13.05 4.41
C ALA A 174 -2.40 12.06 5.47
N TRP A 175 -3.14 10.97 5.62
CA TRP A 175 -2.79 9.92 6.57
C TRP A 175 -1.58 9.11 6.12
N GLY A 176 -0.74 8.76 7.07
CA GLY A 176 0.37 7.85 6.88
C GLY A 176 0.62 6.99 8.11
N ARG A 177 1.69 6.24 8.04
CA ARG A 177 2.23 5.46 9.17
C ARG A 177 3.70 5.75 9.32
N PHE A 178 4.18 5.66 10.57
CA PHE A 178 5.61 5.68 10.82
C PHE A 178 6.00 4.64 11.87
N VAL A 179 7.26 4.22 11.79
CA VAL A 179 7.92 3.33 12.74
C VAL A 179 9.19 4.02 13.21
N ASP A 180 9.35 4.11 14.54
CA ASP A 180 10.57 4.55 15.20
C ASP A 180 11.50 3.34 15.36
N GLY A 181 12.77 3.49 14.98
CA GLY A 181 13.79 2.45 15.08
C GLY A 181 13.97 1.90 16.50
N THR A 182 13.73 2.72 17.52
CA THR A 182 13.90 2.36 18.95
C THR A 182 12.64 1.74 19.58
N GLN A 183 11.47 1.87 18.95
CA GLN A 183 10.19 1.42 19.51
C GLN A 183 9.63 0.23 18.73
N SER A 184 8.82 -0.60 19.40
CA SER A 184 8.14 -1.75 18.77
C SER A 184 6.85 -1.39 18.07
N GLY A 185 6.38 -0.15 18.20
CA GLY A 185 5.11 0.31 17.67
C GLY A 185 5.14 0.74 16.21
N ILE A 186 3.95 0.79 15.61
CA ILE A 186 3.65 1.52 14.39
C ILE A 186 2.62 2.61 14.75
N PHE A 187 2.87 3.82 14.29
CA PHE A 187 2.08 4.97 14.69
C PHE A 187 1.39 5.60 13.47
N MET A 188 0.18 6.06 13.69
CA MET A 188 -0.55 6.87 12.72
C MET A 188 -0.01 8.30 12.74
N MET A 189 0.07 8.93 11.57
CA MET A 189 0.46 10.32 11.44
C MET A 189 -0.43 11.04 10.42
N ASP A 190 -0.59 12.34 10.62
CA ASP A 190 -1.13 13.30 9.66
C ASP A 190 0.04 14.13 9.11
N GLY A 191 0.42 13.85 7.87
CA GLY A 191 1.55 14.52 7.22
C GLY A 191 1.10 15.61 6.26
N TYR A 192 1.82 16.73 6.20
CA TYR A 192 1.59 17.74 5.17
C TYR A 192 1.81 17.16 3.77
N LYS A 193 0.89 17.43 2.84
CA LYS A 193 0.94 16.89 1.46
C LYS A 193 2.22 17.20 0.70
N ARG A 194 2.94 18.26 1.08
CA ARG A 194 4.27 18.60 0.53
C ARG A 194 5.42 17.82 1.16
N SER A 195 5.26 17.23 2.34
CA SER A 195 6.28 16.32 2.88
C SER A 195 6.45 15.12 1.95
N ALA A 196 7.63 14.54 1.93
CA ALA A 196 7.87 13.32 1.17
C ALA A 196 8.20 12.15 2.09
N PHE A 197 7.50 11.05 1.86
CA PHE A 197 7.66 9.77 2.57
C PHE A 197 7.77 8.64 1.56
N SER A 198 8.19 7.49 2.03
CA SER A 198 8.19 6.26 1.23
C SER A 198 6.78 5.86 0.82
N VAL A 199 6.69 5.02 -0.19
CA VAL A 199 5.46 4.41 -0.67
C VAL A 199 5.63 2.90 -0.71
N ARG A 200 4.61 2.20 -0.25
CA ARG A 200 4.43 0.75 -0.41
C ARG A 200 3.12 0.52 -1.13
N CYS A 201 3.19 -0.15 -2.25
CA CYS A 201 1.98 -0.47 -3.00
C CYS A 201 1.41 -1.83 -2.55
N VAL A 202 0.11 -1.98 -2.73
CA VAL A 202 -0.61 -3.25 -2.56
C VAL A 202 -1.15 -3.74 -3.89
N ALA A 203 -1.22 -5.07 -4.08
CA ALA A 203 -1.77 -5.61 -5.31
C ALA A 203 -3.27 -5.28 -5.42
N LYS A 204 -3.72 -4.95 -6.64
CA LYS A 204 -5.14 -4.84 -6.96
C LYS A 204 -5.77 -6.23 -6.78
N ARG A 205 -6.96 -6.26 -6.16
CA ARG A 205 -7.80 -7.47 -6.10
C ARG A 205 -8.47 -7.71 -7.44
#